data_be98aa4f511a715423b73f4dfa9b5150
#
_entry.id   be98aa4f511a715423b73f4dfa9b5150
#
_cell.length_a   1.000
_cell.length_b   1.000
_cell.length_c   1.000
_cell.angle_alpha   90.00
_cell.angle_beta   90.00
_cell.angle_gamma   90.00
#
_symmetry.space_group_name_H-M   'P 1'
#
loop_
_entity.id
_entity.type
_entity.pdbx_description
1 polymer ?
#
loop_
_entity_poly.entity_id
_entity_poly.type
_entity_poly.pdbx_seq_one_letter_code
_entity_poly.pdbx_strand_id
1 'polypeptide(L)'
;MKRRQFIYVVGLATASGGLAIACDTNPNQNQAAPELENELVVYSGRNEKLIGELIKQFEQQTNAKIQVRYGDTAELASAILEEGQNSPADVFFSQDAGALGALQKAGRTVQLPTSLLNQVDSAYRSPEGQWIGVTGRVRTVDYNTNLVKAEELPSSIFGFTDPKWKGRIAWAPTNGSFQSFVTGLRVAEGEERAKEWLEGIKANDPQVFPNNTSIVEALSRGEASVGFVNHYYLQRIKQDNPDVPVEHHFTEDIGSLVNVAGVAILNTANHPNIAQRFVEFMLNENAQNYFAGQTFEYPLAAGVEPKGNLKSLTQLQTQAKKIDLSNLNDLDNTLKLMQQTAVI
;
A
#
# COMPACT_ATOMS: atom_id res chain seq x y z
N MET A 1 24.55 -67.66 -8.59
CA MET A 1 25.50 -68.43 -9.46
C MET A 1 26.13 -67.47 -10.45
N LYS A 2 27.47 -67.55 -10.58
CA LYS A 2 28.41 -66.91 -11.53
C LYS A 2 28.80 -65.48 -11.33
N ARG A 3 29.87 -65.36 -10.61
CA ARG A 3 31.04 -64.47 -10.62
C ARG A 3 31.74 -64.39 -11.99
N ARG A 4 32.38 -63.29 -12.30
CA ARG A 4 33.67 -63.07 -13.01
C ARG A 4 33.97 -61.60 -12.89
N GLN A 5 34.86 -61.08 -12.19
CA GLN A 5 36.33 -61.07 -11.94
C GLN A 5 37.18 -60.64 -13.15
N PHE A 6 37.96 -59.57 -12.85
CA PHE A 6 39.31 -59.15 -13.27
C PHE A 6 39.53 -58.54 -14.68
N ILE A 7 40.21 -57.43 -14.75
CA ILE A 7 41.67 -57.36 -14.90
C ILE A 7 42.18 -55.94 -14.61
N TYR A 8 43.23 -55.82 -13.77
CA TYR A 8 44.11 -54.66 -13.58
C TYR A 8 45.14 -54.61 -14.73
N VAL A 9 45.48 -53.39 -15.21
CA VAL A 9 46.76 -53.15 -15.89
C VAL A 9 47.45 -51.97 -15.22
N VAL A 10 48.59 -52.25 -14.61
CA VAL A 10 49.57 -51.29 -14.09
C VAL A 10 50.53 -51.00 -15.21
N GLY A 11 50.83 -49.72 -15.48
CA GLY A 11 51.90 -49.30 -16.40
C GLY A 11 52.66 -48.13 -15.78
N LEU A 12 53.91 -48.36 -15.49
CA LEU A 12 54.90 -47.47 -14.88
C LEU A 12 55.42 -46.38 -15.85
N ALA A 13 55.54 -45.22 -15.30
CA ALA A 13 56.60 -44.18 -15.34
C ALA A 13 57.46 -43.95 -16.59
N THR A 14 57.54 -42.68 -16.99
CA THR A 14 58.82 -41.98 -17.28
C THR A 14 58.69 -40.51 -16.97
N ALA A 15 59.64 -40.00 -16.17
CA ALA A 15 59.84 -38.61 -15.85
C ALA A 15 60.56 -37.89 -16.98
N SER A 16 60.14 -36.70 -17.36
CA SER A 16 60.96 -35.70 -18.05
C SER A 16 60.52 -34.32 -17.66
N GLY A 17 61.44 -33.54 -17.12
CA GLY A 17 61.23 -32.20 -16.63
C GLY A 17 60.92 -31.19 -17.75
N GLY A 18 60.05 -30.26 -17.44
CA GLY A 18 59.72 -29.13 -18.32
C GLY A 18 59.27 -27.94 -17.47
N LEU A 19 59.89 -26.84 -17.67
CA LEU A 19 59.80 -25.54 -17.01
C LEU A 19 58.37 -25.15 -16.64
N ALA A 20 58.20 -24.76 -15.39
CA ALA A 20 57.04 -24.05 -14.90
C ALA A 20 57.01 -22.62 -15.50
N ILE A 21 56.12 -22.38 -16.43
CA ILE A 21 55.59 -21.03 -16.73
C ILE A 21 54.40 -20.81 -15.82
N ALA A 22 54.60 -19.98 -14.79
CA ALA A 22 53.51 -19.48 -13.96
C ALA A 22 52.60 -18.60 -14.82
N CYS A 23 51.52 -19.13 -15.35
CA CYS A 23 50.40 -18.34 -15.81
C CYS A 23 49.60 -17.90 -14.59
N ASP A 24 49.77 -16.64 -14.25
CA ASP A 24 48.93 -15.90 -13.29
C ASP A 24 47.52 -15.79 -13.90
N THR A 25 46.70 -16.79 -13.64
CA THR A 25 45.29 -16.74 -13.98
C THR A 25 44.57 -15.97 -12.88
N ASN A 26 44.57 -14.64 -13.10
CA ASN A 26 43.63 -13.75 -12.38
C ASN A 26 42.19 -14.17 -12.79
N PRO A 27 41.39 -14.73 -11.93
CA PRO A 27 40.00 -14.96 -12.24
C PRO A 27 39.25 -13.64 -12.04
N ASN A 28 39.40 -12.74 -12.99
CA ASN A 28 38.43 -11.69 -13.18
C ASN A 28 37.14 -12.39 -13.63
N GLN A 29 36.38 -12.87 -12.69
CA GLN A 29 34.99 -13.20 -12.92
C GLN A 29 34.30 -11.90 -13.30
N ASN A 30 34.25 -11.65 -14.61
CA ASN A 30 33.20 -10.86 -15.20
C ASN A 30 31.90 -11.59 -14.84
N GLN A 31 31.33 -11.31 -13.67
CA GLN A 31 29.91 -11.54 -13.44
C GLN A 31 29.24 -10.61 -14.45
N ALA A 32 28.87 -11.15 -15.61
CA ALA A 32 27.93 -10.49 -16.49
C ALA A 32 26.75 -10.06 -15.61
N ALA A 33 26.39 -8.78 -15.68
CA ALA A 33 25.17 -8.33 -15.02
C ALA A 33 24.05 -9.30 -15.42
N PRO A 34 23.20 -9.76 -14.48
CA PRO A 34 22.14 -10.69 -14.81
C PRO A 34 21.33 -10.12 -15.97
N GLU A 35 21.18 -10.92 -17.02
CA GLU A 35 20.36 -10.55 -18.18
C GLU A 35 18.97 -10.20 -17.66
N LEU A 36 18.48 -8.99 -17.96
CA LEU A 36 17.17 -8.56 -17.48
C LEU A 36 16.11 -9.38 -18.18
N GLU A 37 15.25 -9.99 -17.37
CA GLU A 37 14.03 -10.58 -17.88
C GLU A 37 13.23 -9.48 -18.61
N ASN A 38 12.58 -9.84 -19.71
CA ASN A 38 11.86 -8.91 -20.58
C ASN A 38 10.32 -8.99 -20.44
N GLU A 39 9.84 -9.72 -19.44
CA GLU A 39 8.42 -9.83 -19.10
C GLU A 39 8.21 -9.63 -17.61
N LEU A 40 7.04 -9.07 -17.24
CA LEU A 40 6.60 -8.93 -15.85
C LEU A 40 5.09 -9.10 -15.76
N VAL A 41 4.63 -9.89 -14.81
CA VAL A 41 3.19 -10.05 -14.52
C VAL A 41 2.85 -9.34 -13.22
N VAL A 42 1.98 -8.32 -13.30
CA VAL A 42 1.55 -7.51 -12.16
C VAL A 42 0.07 -7.76 -11.87
N TYR A 43 -0.25 -8.22 -10.67
CA TYR A 43 -1.63 -8.19 -10.19
C TYR A 43 -1.85 -6.87 -9.45
N SER A 44 -2.77 -6.03 -9.94
CA SER A 44 -2.93 -4.67 -9.46
C SER A 44 -4.33 -4.38 -8.94
N GLY A 45 -4.43 -4.12 -7.65
CA GLY A 45 -5.59 -3.50 -7.01
C GLY A 45 -5.71 -1.99 -7.29
N ARG A 46 -4.68 -1.41 -7.92
CA ARG A 46 -4.69 -0.04 -8.45
C ARG A 46 -5.25 -0.09 -9.85
N ASN A 47 -6.29 0.70 -10.14
CA ASN A 47 -6.88 0.69 -11.47
C ASN A 47 -5.98 1.36 -12.53
N GLU A 48 -6.25 1.06 -13.80
CA GLU A 48 -5.45 1.55 -14.93
C GLU A 48 -5.36 3.07 -15.00
N LYS A 49 -6.42 3.80 -14.62
CA LYS A 49 -6.42 5.28 -14.60
C LYS A 49 -5.40 5.87 -13.64
N LEU A 50 -5.05 5.12 -12.58
CA LEU A 50 -4.10 5.57 -11.56
C LEU A 50 -2.64 5.24 -11.90
N ILE A 51 -2.38 4.12 -12.56
CA ILE A 51 -1.01 3.64 -12.77
C ILE A 51 -0.65 3.31 -14.22
N GLY A 52 -1.62 3.30 -15.15
CA GLY A 52 -1.38 2.88 -16.53
C GLY A 52 -0.32 3.71 -17.25
N GLU A 53 -0.22 5.01 -16.96
CA GLU A 53 0.84 5.85 -17.51
C GLU A 53 2.22 5.47 -16.97
N LEU A 54 2.33 5.15 -15.68
CA LEU A 54 3.59 4.69 -15.07
C LEU A 54 4.01 3.31 -15.63
N ILE A 55 3.05 2.41 -15.88
CA ILE A 55 3.31 1.12 -16.54
C ILE A 55 3.95 1.36 -17.92
N LYS A 56 3.37 2.24 -18.76
CA LYS A 56 3.91 2.58 -20.07
C LYS A 56 5.32 3.19 -19.99
N GLN A 57 5.56 4.07 -19.02
CA GLN A 57 6.88 4.66 -18.81
C GLN A 57 7.90 3.60 -18.41
N PHE A 58 7.53 2.65 -17.56
CA PHE A 58 8.40 1.54 -17.18
C PHE A 58 8.72 0.64 -18.37
N GLU A 59 7.72 0.28 -19.19
CA GLU A 59 7.92 -0.49 -20.43
C GLU A 59 8.91 0.21 -21.38
N GLN A 60 8.74 1.53 -21.57
CA GLN A 60 9.65 2.33 -22.44
C GLN A 60 11.08 2.37 -21.91
N GLN A 61 11.27 2.42 -20.60
CA GLN A 61 12.61 2.47 -19.98
C GLN A 61 13.33 1.13 -19.97
N THR A 62 12.58 0.03 -19.90
CA THR A 62 13.16 -1.32 -19.74
C THR A 62 13.10 -2.17 -21.00
N ASN A 63 12.28 -1.80 -21.99
CA ASN A 63 11.86 -2.63 -23.11
C ASN A 63 11.21 -3.95 -22.69
N ALA A 64 10.73 -4.04 -21.45
CA ALA A 64 10.00 -5.21 -20.95
C ALA A 64 8.52 -5.10 -21.28
N LYS A 65 7.89 -6.24 -21.49
CA LYS A 65 6.44 -6.35 -21.67
C LYS A 65 5.77 -6.57 -20.32
N ILE A 66 4.89 -5.66 -19.94
CA ILE A 66 4.18 -5.73 -18.66
C ILE A 66 2.76 -6.23 -18.89
N GLN A 67 2.43 -7.37 -18.25
CA GLN A 67 1.07 -7.90 -18.24
C GLN A 67 0.42 -7.50 -16.91
N VAL A 68 -0.62 -6.65 -16.97
CA VAL A 68 -1.31 -6.20 -15.75
C VAL A 68 -2.70 -6.83 -15.68
N ARG A 69 -2.96 -7.56 -14.60
CA ARG A 69 -4.30 -7.98 -14.21
C ARG A 69 -4.85 -6.97 -13.20
N TYR A 70 -5.75 -6.10 -13.68
CA TYR A 70 -6.47 -5.18 -12.83
C TYR A 70 -7.67 -5.86 -12.16
N GLY A 71 -7.95 -5.54 -10.90
CA GLY A 71 -9.08 -6.09 -10.17
C GLY A 71 -9.24 -5.46 -8.78
N ASP A 72 -10.21 -5.95 -8.02
CA ASP A 72 -10.32 -5.60 -6.61
C ASP A 72 -9.13 -6.18 -5.83
N THR A 73 -8.60 -5.40 -4.89
CA THR A 73 -7.41 -5.79 -4.11
C THR A 73 -7.61 -7.08 -3.33
N ALA A 74 -8.78 -7.26 -2.69
CA ALA A 74 -9.06 -8.46 -1.90
C ALA A 74 -9.27 -9.69 -2.81
N GLU A 75 -9.95 -9.51 -3.94
CA GLU A 75 -10.15 -10.58 -4.94
C GLU A 75 -8.81 -11.06 -5.52
N LEU A 76 -7.91 -10.12 -5.86
CA LEU A 76 -6.58 -10.47 -6.38
C LEU A 76 -5.70 -11.15 -5.33
N ALA A 77 -5.75 -10.71 -4.07
CA ALA A 77 -5.05 -11.37 -2.98
C ALA A 77 -5.58 -12.80 -2.77
N SER A 78 -6.90 -12.99 -2.80
CA SER A 78 -7.52 -14.32 -2.72
C SER A 78 -7.12 -15.20 -3.90
N ALA A 79 -7.10 -14.66 -5.12
CA ALA A 79 -6.64 -15.38 -6.29
C ALA A 79 -5.19 -15.87 -6.16
N ILE A 80 -4.27 -15.00 -5.67
CA ILE A 80 -2.87 -15.40 -5.40
C ILE A 80 -2.78 -16.53 -4.37
N LEU A 81 -3.63 -16.50 -3.34
CA LEU A 81 -3.69 -17.55 -2.32
C LEU A 81 -4.21 -18.87 -2.90
N GLU A 82 -5.25 -18.83 -3.72
CA GLU A 82 -5.86 -19.99 -4.38
C GLU A 82 -4.94 -20.59 -5.47
N GLU A 83 -4.31 -19.75 -6.28
CA GLU A 83 -3.33 -20.15 -7.29
C GLU A 83 -2.11 -20.85 -6.65
N GLY A 84 -1.80 -20.52 -5.42
CA GLY A 84 -0.71 -21.15 -4.65
C GLY A 84 0.63 -21.05 -5.37
N GLN A 85 1.35 -22.16 -5.50
CA GLN A 85 2.65 -22.22 -6.18
C GLN A 85 2.56 -22.06 -7.70
N ASN A 86 1.35 -22.04 -8.26
CA ASN A 86 1.11 -21.86 -9.70
C ASN A 86 0.72 -20.42 -10.05
N SER A 87 0.76 -19.49 -9.11
CA SER A 87 0.44 -18.10 -9.42
C SER A 87 1.40 -17.56 -10.47
N PRO A 88 0.89 -17.01 -11.58
CA PRO A 88 1.74 -16.41 -12.62
C PRO A 88 2.24 -15.02 -12.24
N ALA A 89 1.72 -14.41 -11.16
CA ALA A 89 2.07 -13.06 -10.78
C ALA A 89 3.48 -12.98 -10.19
N ASP A 90 4.25 -12.01 -10.65
CA ASP A 90 5.55 -11.64 -10.10
C ASP A 90 5.41 -10.61 -8.98
N VAL A 91 4.52 -9.63 -9.19
CA VAL A 91 4.29 -8.49 -8.29
C VAL A 91 2.81 -8.37 -7.95
N PHE A 92 2.53 -8.14 -6.69
CA PHE A 92 1.23 -7.67 -6.22
C PHE A 92 1.31 -6.20 -5.86
N PHE A 93 0.57 -5.34 -6.60
CA PHE A 93 0.42 -3.92 -6.31
C PHE A 93 -0.93 -3.68 -5.64
N SER A 94 -0.92 -3.60 -4.35
CA SER A 94 -2.11 -3.47 -3.53
C SER A 94 -2.58 -2.02 -3.40
N GLN A 95 -3.90 -1.84 -3.29
CA GLN A 95 -4.50 -0.56 -2.93
C GLN A 95 -4.40 -0.25 -1.42
N ASP A 96 -4.21 -1.26 -0.57
CA ASP A 96 -4.10 -1.10 0.88
C ASP A 96 -3.10 -2.09 1.51
N ALA A 97 -2.62 -1.75 2.71
CA ALA A 97 -1.65 -2.57 3.42
C ALA A 97 -2.23 -3.88 3.98
N GLY A 98 -3.54 -3.95 4.19
CA GLY A 98 -4.18 -5.15 4.75
C GLY A 98 -4.00 -6.38 3.86
N ALA A 99 -4.21 -6.23 2.55
CA ALA A 99 -4.00 -7.32 1.60
C ALA A 99 -2.51 -7.73 1.49
N LEU A 100 -1.58 -6.78 1.58
CA LEU A 100 -0.14 -7.08 1.65
C LEU A 100 0.20 -7.88 2.90
N GLY A 101 -0.33 -7.47 4.06
CA GLY A 101 -0.18 -8.20 5.32
C GLY A 101 -0.78 -9.61 5.27
N ALA A 102 -1.91 -9.80 4.59
CA ALA A 102 -2.51 -11.12 4.40
C ALA A 102 -1.60 -12.06 3.60
N LEU A 103 -1.04 -11.59 2.47
CA LEU A 103 -0.10 -12.37 1.67
C LEU A 103 1.21 -12.65 2.43
N GLN A 104 1.72 -11.67 3.18
CA GLN A 104 2.89 -11.85 4.04
C GLN A 104 2.64 -12.96 5.08
N LYS A 105 1.54 -12.91 5.82
CA LYS A 105 1.17 -13.93 6.82
C LYS A 105 1.01 -15.33 6.21
N ALA A 106 0.55 -15.40 4.97
CA ALA A 106 0.44 -16.64 4.22
C ALA A 106 1.77 -17.12 3.60
N GLY A 107 2.89 -16.41 3.82
CA GLY A 107 4.20 -16.75 3.27
C GLY A 107 4.28 -16.64 1.75
N ARG A 108 3.49 -15.74 1.15
CA ARG A 108 3.41 -15.58 -0.32
C ARG A 108 4.32 -14.49 -0.87
N THR A 109 5.04 -13.77 -0.02
CA THR A 109 5.92 -12.66 -0.40
C THR A 109 7.38 -12.98 -0.06
N VAL A 110 8.31 -12.31 -0.74
CA VAL A 110 9.75 -12.40 -0.44
C VAL A 110 10.24 -11.14 0.26
N GLN A 111 11.36 -11.26 0.96
CA GLN A 111 12.02 -10.12 1.58
C GLN A 111 12.63 -9.22 0.50
N LEU A 112 12.34 -7.92 0.58
CA LEU A 112 12.88 -6.91 -0.31
C LEU A 112 14.30 -6.50 0.12
N PRO A 113 15.16 -6.06 -0.81
CA PRO A 113 16.48 -5.54 -0.49
C PRO A 113 16.43 -4.36 0.50
N THR A 114 17.37 -4.33 1.43
CA THR A 114 17.47 -3.26 2.43
C THR A 114 17.61 -1.87 1.78
N SER A 115 18.28 -1.79 0.63
CA SER A 115 18.42 -0.54 -0.15
C SER A 115 17.07 0.03 -0.63
N LEU A 116 16.11 -0.82 -0.96
CA LEU A 116 14.73 -0.40 -1.26
C LEU A 116 13.98 0.00 0.00
N LEU A 117 14.02 -0.86 1.01
CA LEU A 117 13.31 -0.63 2.28
C LEU A 117 13.69 0.70 2.91
N ASN A 118 14.97 1.10 2.83
CA ASN A 118 15.44 2.35 3.42
C ASN A 118 15.02 3.63 2.67
N GLN A 119 14.37 3.52 1.51
CA GLN A 119 13.81 4.67 0.79
C GLN A 119 12.48 5.14 1.39
N VAL A 120 11.81 4.30 2.21
CA VAL A 120 10.51 4.57 2.80
C VAL A 120 10.60 4.44 4.31
N ASP A 121 9.95 5.35 5.05
CA ASP A 121 9.88 5.30 6.51
C ASP A 121 9.33 3.96 6.99
N SER A 122 9.89 3.47 8.10
CA SER A 122 9.52 2.17 8.69
C SER A 122 8.03 2.03 9.03
N ALA A 123 7.34 3.14 9.26
CA ALA A 123 5.89 3.15 9.51
C ALA A 123 5.05 2.77 8.29
N TYR A 124 5.62 2.83 7.08
CA TYR A 124 4.91 2.60 5.81
C TYR A 124 5.43 1.40 5.03
N ARG A 125 6.08 0.47 5.69
CA ARG A 125 6.59 -0.77 5.12
C ARG A 125 6.43 -1.92 6.11
N SER A 126 6.50 -3.15 5.61
CA SER A 126 6.52 -4.34 6.45
C SER A 126 7.67 -4.30 7.47
N PRO A 127 7.42 -4.54 8.76
CA PRO A 127 8.49 -4.72 9.74
C PRO A 127 9.46 -5.85 9.36
N GLU A 128 8.97 -6.88 8.67
CA GLU A 128 9.75 -8.01 8.17
C GLU A 128 10.35 -7.76 6.78
N GLY A 129 10.10 -6.57 6.19
CA GLY A 129 10.65 -6.19 4.90
C GLY A 129 10.03 -6.90 3.70
N GLN A 130 8.83 -7.48 3.82
CA GLN A 130 8.20 -8.29 2.77
C GLN A 130 7.25 -7.52 1.84
N TRP A 131 7.00 -6.25 2.14
CA TRP A 131 6.30 -5.31 1.27
C TRP A 131 6.74 -3.88 1.60
N ILE A 132 6.52 -2.97 0.67
CA ILE A 132 6.86 -1.56 0.82
C ILE A 132 5.71 -0.68 0.31
N GLY A 133 5.41 0.37 1.05
CA GLY A 133 4.46 1.40 0.63
C GLY A 133 5.03 2.23 -0.52
N VAL A 134 4.19 2.53 -1.48
CA VAL A 134 4.52 3.40 -2.63
C VAL A 134 3.90 4.77 -2.44
N THR A 135 2.63 4.83 -2.02
CA THR A 135 1.91 6.07 -1.74
C THR A 135 1.09 5.98 -0.46
N GLY A 136 0.93 7.10 0.22
CA GLY A 136 0.12 7.23 1.42
C GLY A 136 -1.24 7.89 1.16
N ARG A 137 -2.26 7.43 1.88
CA ARG A 137 -3.61 8.00 1.88
C ARG A 137 -4.04 8.23 3.32
N VAL A 138 -4.34 9.48 3.63
CA VAL A 138 -4.69 9.89 4.99
C VAL A 138 -6.20 9.96 5.14
N ARG A 139 -6.73 9.41 6.23
CA ARG A 139 -8.11 9.69 6.65
C ARG A 139 -8.19 11.10 7.19
N THR A 140 -9.26 11.79 6.84
CA THR A 140 -9.54 13.15 7.28
C THR A 140 -10.99 13.27 7.71
N VAL A 141 -11.25 14.26 8.51
CA VAL A 141 -12.60 14.78 8.72
C VAL A 141 -12.69 16.07 7.88
N ASP A 142 -13.30 15.97 6.71
CA ASP A 142 -13.55 17.17 5.91
C ASP A 142 -14.76 17.92 6.48
N TYR A 143 -14.74 19.24 6.45
CA TYR A 143 -15.81 20.06 7.00
C TYR A 143 -16.15 21.26 6.11
N ASN A 144 -17.43 21.63 6.11
CA ASN A 144 -17.88 22.83 5.43
C ASN A 144 -17.60 24.07 6.29
N THR A 145 -16.74 24.96 5.78
CA THR A 145 -16.26 26.16 6.49
C THR A 145 -17.34 27.23 6.73
N ASN A 146 -18.47 27.17 6.02
CA ASN A 146 -19.62 28.04 6.26
C ASN A 146 -20.50 27.54 7.41
N LEU A 147 -20.43 26.25 7.77
CA LEU A 147 -21.28 25.59 8.78
C LEU A 147 -20.56 25.30 10.08
N VAL A 148 -19.22 25.17 10.05
CA VAL A 148 -18.39 24.81 11.20
C VAL A 148 -17.11 25.62 11.16
N LYS A 149 -16.72 26.17 12.30
CA LYS A 149 -15.41 26.81 12.46
C LYS A 149 -14.36 25.79 12.87
N ALA A 150 -13.12 25.97 12.47
CA ALA A 150 -12.02 25.05 12.78
C ALA A 150 -11.87 24.79 14.29
N GLU A 151 -12.12 25.80 15.12
CA GLU A 151 -11.98 25.75 16.59
C GLU A 151 -13.09 24.90 17.26
N GLU A 152 -14.19 24.61 16.54
CA GLU A 152 -15.27 23.75 17.03
C GLU A 152 -14.99 22.26 16.84
N LEU A 153 -14.02 21.94 15.97
CA LEU A 153 -13.69 20.55 15.62
C LEU A 153 -12.88 19.89 16.73
N PRO A 154 -13.26 18.68 17.15
CA PRO A 154 -12.51 17.95 18.17
C PRO A 154 -11.15 17.47 17.63
N SER A 155 -10.12 17.53 18.47
CA SER A 155 -8.79 17.00 18.14
C SER A 155 -8.73 15.48 18.01
N SER A 156 -9.75 14.77 18.51
CA SER A 156 -9.88 13.31 18.48
C SER A 156 -11.09 12.88 17.65
N ILE A 157 -10.94 11.77 16.89
CA ILE A 157 -12.05 11.15 16.14
C ILE A 157 -13.20 10.74 17.07
N PHE A 158 -12.89 10.41 18.34
CA PHE A 158 -13.87 10.07 19.35
C PHE A 158 -14.76 11.25 19.76
N GLY A 159 -14.28 12.49 19.62
CA GLY A 159 -15.07 13.68 19.92
C GLY A 159 -16.25 13.91 18.96
N PHE A 160 -16.30 13.21 17.83
CA PHE A 160 -17.46 13.25 16.92
C PHE A 160 -18.64 12.37 17.39
N THR A 161 -18.48 11.62 18.46
CA THR A 161 -19.59 10.92 19.13
C THR A 161 -20.43 11.83 20.02
N ASP A 162 -19.96 13.07 20.30
CA ASP A 162 -20.71 14.06 21.05
C ASP A 162 -22.05 14.38 20.37
N PRO A 163 -23.19 14.45 21.11
CA PRO A 163 -24.52 14.75 20.58
C PRO A 163 -24.62 16.09 19.81
N LYS A 164 -23.71 17.04 19.99
CA LYS A 164 -23.65 18.28 19.19
C LYS A 164 -23.51 18.02 17.69
N TRP A 165 -23.02 16.84 17.30
CA TRP A 165 -22.85 16.42 15.91
C TRP A 165 -24.06 15.70 15.32
N LYS A 166 -25.16 15.57 16.06
CA LYS A 166 -26.37 14.87 15.59
C LYS A 166 -26.93 15.49 14.30
N GLY A 167 -27.12 14.65 13.27
CA GLY A 167 -27.59 15.04 11.94
C GLY A 167 -26.58 15.82 11.10
N ARG A 168 -25.34 16.02 11.59
CA ARG A 168 -24.32 16.84 10.94
C ARG A 168 -23.20 16.06 10.27
N ILE A 169 -23.15 14.73 10.47
CA ILE A 169 -22.08 13.85 9.99
C ILE A 169 -22.48 13.18 8.68
N ALA A 170 -21.56 13.12 7.74
CA ALA A 170 -21.65 12.31 6.53
C ALA A 170 -20.63 11.15 6.57
N TRP A 171 -21.05 9.95 6.25
CA TRP A 171 -20.18 8.78 6.19
C TRP A 171 -20.58 7.79 5.09
N ALA A 172 -19.67 6.87 4.75
CA ALA A 172 -19.90 5.82 3.74
C ALA A 172 -19.51 4.44 4.31
N PRO A 173 -20.33 3.81 5.17
CA PRO A 173 -19.93 2.61 5.90
C PRO A 173 -19.68 1.39 5.02
N THR A 174 -20.32 1.28 3.85
CA THR A 174 -20.08 0.19 2.89
C THR A 174 -18.84 0.41 2.02
N ASN A 175 -18.21 1.58 2.11
CA ASN A 175 -17.00 1.87 1.34
C ASN A 175 -15.76 1.20 1.94
N GLY A 176 -14.96 0.51 1.13
CA GLY A 176 -13.78 -0.25 1.59
C GLY A 176 -12.76 0.58 2.35
N SER A 177 -12.59 1.89 2.01
CA SER A 177 -11.66 2.74 2.74
C SER A 177 -12.15 3.11 4.15
N PHE A 178 -13.48 3.17 4.36
CA PHE A 178 -14.06 3.33 5.69
C PHE A 178 -13.90 2.05 6.51
N GLN A 179 -14.15 0.90 5.90
CA GLN A 179 -13.97 -0.41 6.55
C GLN A 179 -12.50 -0.64 6.96
N SER A 180 -11.55 -0.31 6.08
CA SER A 180 -10.12 -0.34 6.40
C SER A 180 -9.76 0.61 7.55
N PHE A 181 -10.38 1.79 7.61
CA PHE A 181 -10.23 2.71 8.74
C PHE A 181 -10.75 2.11 10.05
N VAL A 182 -11.93 1.48 10.03
CA VAL A 182 -12.48 0.79 11.21
C VAL A 182 -11.57 -0.37 11.64
N THR A 183 -10.97 -1.11 10.69
CA THR A 183 -9.94 -2.11 11.02
C THR A 183 -8.76 -1.45 11.74
N GLY A 184 -8.28 -0.31 11.25
CA GLY A 184 -7.21 0.47 11.91
C GLY A 184 -7.60 0.93 13.31
N LEU A 185 -8.83 1.37 13.51
CA LEU A 185 -9.36 1.76 14.81
C LEU A 185 -9.35 0.57 15.80
N ARG A 186 -9.80 -0.62 15.35
CA ARG A 186 -9.74 -1.87 16.14
C ARG A 186 -8.32 -2.26 16.51
N VAL A 187 -7.38 -2.17 15.56
CA VAL A 187 -5.95 -2.49 15.79
C VAL A 187 -5.31 -1.51 16.77
N ALA A 188 -5.63 -0.23 16.66
CA ALA A 188 -5.02 0.82 17.48
C ALA A 188 -5.61 0.90 18.90
N GLU A 189 -6.93 0.81 19.02
CA GLU A 189 -7.66 1.14 20.23
C GLU A 189 -8.37 -0.06 20.86
N GLY A 190 -8.44 -1.19 20.15
CA GLY A 190 -9.14 -2.40 20.57
C GLY A 190 -10.59 -2.46 20.13
N GLU A 191 -11.17 -3.67 20.23
CA GLU A 191 -12.50 -4.00 19.74
C GLU A 191 -13.61 -3.17 20.41
N GLU A 192 -13.60 -3.10 21.75
CA GLU A 192 -14.62 -2.39 22.52
C GLU A 192 -14.65 -0.89 22.21
N ARG A 193 -13.46 -0.28 22.10
CA ARG A 193 -13.35 1.14 21.80
C ARG A 193 -13.81 1.48 20.38
N ALA A 194 -13.53 0.60 19.42
CA ALA A 194 -14.03 0.72 18.05
C ALA A 194 -15.56 0.56 18.00
N LYS A 195 -16.12 -0.37 18.79
CA LYS A 195 -17.56 -0.57 18.94
C LYS A 195 -18.24 0.66 19.50
N GLU A 196 -17.74 1.19 20.63
CA GLU A 196 -18.25 2.41 21.26
C GLU A 196 -18.27 3.58 20.27
N TRP A 197 -17.21 3.73 19.46
CA TRP A 197 -17.16 4.77 18.44
C TRP A 197 -18.23 4.59 17.37
N LEU A 198 -18.37 3.38 16.81
CA LEU A 198 -19.39 3.10 15.78
C LEU A 198 -20.81 3.35 16.30
N GLU A 199 -21.12 2.90 17.51
CA GLU A 199 -22.42 3.11 18.16
C GLU A 199 -22.66 4.59 18.44
N GLY A 200 -21.64 5.33 18.92
CA GLY A 200 -21.73 6.75 19.20
C GLY A 200 -21.93 7.60 17.93
N ILE A 201 -21.21 7.28 16.83
CA ILE A 201 -21.45 7.94 15.55
C ILE A 201 -22.85 7.64 15.02
N LYS A 202 -23.29 6.37 15.10
CA LYS A 202 -24.65 5.97 14.68
C LYS A 202 -25.74 6.69 15.49
N ALA A 203 -25.54 6.87 16.79
CA ALA A 203 -26.48 7.59 17.66
C ALA A 203 -26.64 9.08 17.26
N ASN A 204 -25.65 9.63 16.56
CA ASN A 204 -25.68 10.96 15.98
C ASN A 204 -26.41 11.04 14.63
N ASP A 205 -27.13 10.00 14.23
CA ASP A 205 -27.98 9.96 13.03
C ASP A 205 -27.24 10.48 11.77
N PRO A 206 -26.11 9.86 11.39
CA PRO A 206 -25.29 10.33 10.28
C PRO A 206 -25.95 10.06 8.94
N GLN A 207 -25.74 10.95 7.99
CA GLN A 207 -26.18 10.80 6.62
C GLN A 207 -25.28 9.77 5.90
N VAL A 208 -25.90 8.75 5.27
CA VAL A 208 -25.20 7.66 4.58
C VAL A 208 -25.02 7.97 3.10
N PHE A 209 -23.80 7.86 2.63
CA PHE A 209 -23.42 8.06 1.23
C PHE A 209 -22.75 6.81 0.64
N PRO A 210 -22.81 6.60 -0.70
CA PRO A 210 -22.21 5.42 -1.32
C PRO A 210 -20.67 5.45 -1.33
N ASN A 211 -20.05 6.64 -1.32
CA ASN A 211 -18.61 6.80 -1.44
C ASN A 211 -18.12 8.18 -0.93
N ASN A 212 -16.79 8.33 -0.85
CA ASN A 212 -16.15 9.57 -0.36
C ASN A 212 -16.42 10.78 -1.28
N THR A 213 -16.49 10.61 -2.61
CA THR A 213 -16.78 11.71 -3.54
C THR A 213 -18.12 12.34 -3.21
N SER A 214 -19.18 11.50 -3.06
CA SER A 214 -20.52 11.98 -2.72
C SER A 214 -20.57 12.68 -1.37
N ILE A 215 -19.74 12.27 -0.40
CA ILE A 215 -19.61 12.99 0.90
C ILE A 215 -19.05 14.39 0.68
N VAL A 216 -17.93 14.52 -0.05
CA VAL A 216 -17.30 15.85 -0.26
C VAL A 216 -18.21 16.76 -1.07
N GLU A 217 -18.94 16.24 -2.06
CA GLU A 217 -19.96 16.98 -2.79
C GLU A 217 -21.09 17.46 -1.89
N ALA A 218 -21.59 16.63 -0.98
CA ALA A 218 -22.63 16.99 -0.01
C ALA A 218 -22.13 18.07 0.97
N LEU A 219 -20.88 17.94 1.45
CA LEU A 219 -20.23 19.01 2.23
C LEU A 219 -20.16 20.30 1.42
N SER A 220 -19.78 20.25 0.15
CA SER A 220 -19.66 21.44 -0.73
C SER A 220 -20.98 22.18 -0.88
N ARG A 221 -22.10 21.46 -0.90
CA ARG A 221 -23.46 22.02 -0.97
C ARG A 221 -24.06 22.39 0.39
N GLY A 222 -23.35 22.13 1.49
CA GLY A 222 -23.83 22.39 2.86
C GLY A 222 -24.93 21.42 3.35
N GLU A 223 -25.04 20.25 2.73
CA GLU A 223 -26.00 19.21 3.13
C GLU A 223 -25.55 18.49 4.41
N ALA A 224 -24.25 18.43 4.66
CA ALA A 224 -23.64 17.95 5.90
C ALA A 224 -22.57 18.93 6.39
N SER A 225 -22.28 18.88 7.70
CA SER A 225 -21.29 19.79 8.28
C SER A 225 -19.89 19.20 8.29
N VAL A 226 -19.77 17.89 8.57
CA VAL A 226 -18.50 17.15 8.60
C VAL A 226 -18.65 15.80 7.91
N GLY A 227 -17.55 15.25 7.36
CA GLY A 227 -17.58 13.97 6.68
C GLY A 227 -16.26 13.19 6.85
N PHE A 228 -16.36 11.88 7.02
CA PHE A 228 -15.20 10.99 7.17
C PHE A 228 -14.75 10.47 5.81
N VAL A 229 -13.64 11.02 5.30
CA VAL A 229 -13.15 10.74 3.94
C VAL A 229 -11.65 10.48 3.89
N ASN A 230 -11.13 10.16 2.72
CA ASN A 230 -9.70 10.26 2.44
C ASN A 230 -9.39 11.63 1.81
N HIS A 231 -8.24 12.20 2.15
CA HIS A 231 -7.83 13.56 1.79
C HIS A 231 -7.91 13.88 0.28
N TYR A 232 -7.52 12.95 -0.59
CA TYR A 232 -7.37 13.22 -2.02
C TYR A 232 -8.71 13.49 -2.75
N TYR A 233 -9.85 13.14 -2.16
CA TYR A 233 -11.15 13.43 -2.78
C TYR A 233 -11.44 14.94 -2.79
N LEU A 234 -11.15 15.63 -1.72
CA LEU A 234 -11.28 17.10 -1.67
C LEU A 234 -10.28 17.77 -2.63
N GLN A 235 -9.04 17.28 -2.71
CA GLN A 235 -8.03 17.84 -3.61
C GLN A 235 -8.48 17.77 -5.08
N ARG A 236 -9.12 16.66 -5.48
CA ARG A 236 -9.69 16.52 -6.83
C ARG A 236 -10.83 17.51 -7.10
N ILE A 237 -11.72 17.70 -6.12
CA ILE A 237 -12.82 18.66 -6.25
C ILE A 237 -12.26 20.09 -6.31
N LYS A 238 -11.25 20.43 -5.50
CA LYS A 238 -10.58 21.74 -5.53
C LYS A 238 -9.82 21.99 -6.83
N GLN A 239 -9.40 20.97 -7.57
CA GLN A 239 -8.80 21.13 -8.88
C GLN A 239 -9.80 21.74 -9.88
N ASP A 240 -11.06 21.31 -9.83
CA ASP A 240 -12.14 21.78 -10.71
C ASP A 240 -12.85 23.02 -10.14
N ASN A 241 -12.93 23.13 -8.81
CA ASN A 241 -13.54 24.26 -8.10
C ASN A 241 -12.70 24.65 -6.88
N PRO A 242 -11.71 25.55 -7.05
CA PRO A 242 -10.80 25.96 -5.96
C PRO A 242 -11.49 26.64 -4.77
N ASP A 243 -12.64 27.30 -5.00
CA ASP A 243 -13.36 28.09 -3.99
C ASP A 243 -14.39 27.28 -3.19
N VAL A 244 -14.39 25.94 -3.34
CA VAL A 244 -15.31 25.09 -2.58
C VAL A 244 -15.12 25.31 -1.08
N PRO A 245 -16.21 25.57 -0.30
CA PRO A 245 -16.11 25.90 1.12
C PRO A 245 -15.92 24.64 1.99
N VAL A 246 -14.91 23.83 1.66
CA VAL A 246 -14.59 22.60 2.38
C VAL A 246 -13.09 22.56 2.66
N GLU A 247 -12.73 22.21 3.90
CA GLU A 247 -11.35 22.07 4.33
C GLU A 247 -11.12 20.74 5.07
N HIS A 248 -9.86 20.31 5.11
CA HIS A 248 -9.42 19.15 5.88
C HIS A 248 -9.26 19.47 7.35
N HIS A 249 -9.75 18.59 8.21
CA HIS A 249 -9.38 18.53 9.61
C HIS A 249 -8.66 17.21 9.89
N PHE A 250 -7.43 17.28 10.39
CA PHE A 250 -6.62 16.13 10.80
C PHE A 250 -6.70 16.01 12.31
N THR A 251 -7.28 14.91 12.79
CA THR A 251 -7.30 14.60 14.22
C THR A 251 -5.90 14.21 14.72
N GLU A 252 -5.69 14.28 16.04
CA GLU A 252 -4.41 13.98 16.68
C GLU A 252 -4.34 12.51 17.16
N ASP A 253 -5.08 11.64 16.50
CA ASP A 253 -5.22 10.23 16.83
C ASP A 253 -5.38 9.36 15.57
N ILE A 254 -5.88 8.13 15.76
CA ILE A 254 -6.15 7.17 14.67
C ILE A 254 -7.13 7.71 13.61
N GLY A 255 -7.90 8.76 13.90
CA GLY A 255 -8.77 9.39 12.92
C GLY A 255 -8.02 9.98 11.71
N SER A 256 -6.72 10.23 11.86
CA SER A 256 -5.82 10.61 10.76
C SER A 256 -4.93 9.45 10.31
N LEU A 257 -5.44 8.22 10.32
CA LEU A 257 -4.72 7.03 9.85
C LEU A 257 -4.17 7.22 8.45
N VAL A 258 -2.87 6.98 8.31
CA VAL A 258 -2.20 6.87 7.00
C VAL A 258 -2.20 5.40 6.59
N ASN A 259 -3.03 5.03 5.62
CA ASN A 259 -2.94 3.73 4.95
C ASN A 259 -2.13 3.87 3.66
N VAL A 260 -1.52 2.81 3.16
CA VAL A 260 -0.63 2.87 2.00
C VAL A 260 -1.16 2.01 0.85
N ALA A 261 -0.95 2.47 -0.38
CA ALA A 261 -0.85 1.58 -1.51
C ALA A 261 0.61 1.12 -1.59
N GLY A 262 0.82 -0.17 -1.76
CA GLY A 262 2.17 -0.73 -1.68
C GLY A 262 2.36 -1.95 -2.57
N VAL A 263 3.59 -2.37 -2.69
CA VAL A 263 4.01 -3.48 -3.55
C VAL A 263 4.70 -4.58 -2.76
N ALA A 264 4.48 -5.82 -3.18
CA ALA A 264 5.22 -6.99 -2.76
C ALA A 264 5.66 -7.81 -3.98
N ILE A 265 6.84 -8.41 -3.92
CA ILE A 265 7.29 -9.41 -4.88
C ILE A 265 6.84 -10.78 -4.33
N LEU A 266 6.23 -11.59 -5.18
CA LEU A 266 5.71 -12.90 -4.77
C LEU A 266 6.82 -13.95 -4.73
N ASN A 267 6.67 -14.94 -3.85
CA ASN A 267 7.61 -16.04 -3.73
C ASN A 267 7.57 -17.02 -4.93
N THR A 268 6.61 -16.82 -5.83
CA THR A 268 6.47 -17.56 -7.10
C THR A 268 6.91 -16.73 -8.30
N ALA A 269 7.49 -15.54 -8.10
CA ALA A 269 7.91 -14.69 -9.19
C ALA A 269 8.88 -15.41 -10.15
N ASN A 270 8.51 -15.49 -11.43
CA ASN A 270 9.36 -16.03 -12.48
C ASN A 270 10.37 -15.01 -12.99
N HIS A 271 10.12 -13.71 -12.74
CA HIS A 271 10.90 -12.58 -13.23
C HIS A 271 11.35 -11.67 -12.06
N PRO A 272 12.16 -12.20 -11.10
CA PRO A 272 12.47 -11.47 -9.87
C PRO A 272 13.31 -10.22 -10.08
N ASN A 273 14.21 -10.17 -11.11
CA ASN A 273 15.06 -9.02 -11.34
C ASN A 273 14.28 -7.83 -11.90
N ILE A 274 13.38 -8.07 -12.88
CA ILE A 274 12.53 -7.00 -13.42
C ILE A 274 11.45 -6.60 -12.40
N ALA A 275 10.97 -7.53 -11.57
CA ALA A 275 10.05 -7.23 -10.46
C ALA A 275 10.71 -6.27 -9.45
N GLN A 276 11.97 -6.49 -9.07
CA GLN A 276 12.70 -5.56 -8.22
C GLN A 276 12.85 -4.19 -8.87
N ARG A 277 13.22 -4.12 -10.15
CA ARG A 277 13.31 -2.85 -10.90
C ARG A 277 11.97 -2.13 -10.99
N PHE A 278 10.87 -2.87 -11.08
CA PHE A 278 9.53 -2.26 -11.03
C PHE A 278 9.28 -1.59 -9.67
N VAL A 279 9.65 -2.23 -8.56
CA VAL A 279 9.56 -1.62 -7.23
C VAL A 279 10.44 -0.38 -7.14
N GLU A 280 11.69 -0.44 -7.61
CA GLU A 280 12.62 0.70 -7.67
C GLU A 280 12.01 1.86 -8.48
N PHE A 281 11.42 1.56 -9.63
CA PHE A 281 10.78 2.55 -10.49
C PHE A 281 9.61 3.23 -9.78
N MET A 282 8.74 2.49 -9.07
CA MET A 282 7.60 3.07 -8.35
C MET A 282 8.03 3.97 -7.18
N LEU A 283 9.25 3.81 -6.67
CA LEU A 283 9.81 4.63 -5.60
C LEU A 283 10.68 5.79 -6.11
N ASN A 284 10.97 5.85 -7.41
CA ASN A 284 11.80 6.93 -7.95
C ASN A 284 11.06 8.28 -7.93
N GLU A 285 11.82 9.36 -8.00
CA GLU A 285 11.31 10.72 -7.94
C GLU A 285 10.23 11.01 -8.99
N ASN A 286 10.36 10.46 -10.20
CA ASN A 286 9.41 10.67 -11.29
C ASN A 286 8.05 10.05 -10.99
N ALA A 287 8.03 8.79 -10.54
CA ALA A 287 6.80 8.10 -10.15
C ALA A 287 6.16 8.75 -8.90
N GLN A 288 6.96 9.16 -7.93
CA GLN A 288 6.48 9.83 -6.73
C GLN A 288 5.87 11.20 -7.03
N ASN A 289 6.49 11.98 -7.93
CA ASN A 289 5.91 13.24 -8.43
C ASN A 289 4.61 13.03 -9.22
N TYR A 290 4.52 11.94 -10.00
CA TYR A 290 3.27 11.56 -10.66
C TYR A 290 2.15 11.31 -9.64
N PHE A 291 2.40 10.50 -8.61
CA PHE A 291 1.41 10.24 -7.57
C PHE A 291 0.99 11.50 -6.82
N ALA A 292 1.94 12.36 -6.45
CA ALA A 292 1.64 13.62 -5.80
C ALA A 292 0.80 14.56 -6.68
N GLY A 293 1.11 14.62 -7.98
CA GLY A 293 0.52 15.60 -8.90
C GLY A 293 -0.76 15.13 -9.60
N GLN A 294 -0.89 13.83 -9.88
CA GLN A 294 -1.99 13.28 -10.66
C GLN A 294 -3.03 12.56 -9.78
N THR A 295 -2.60 11.93 -8.70
CA THR A 295 -3.51 11.20 -7.82
C THR A 295 -3.75 11.88 -6.48
N PHE A 296 -2.98 12.95 -6.18
CA PHE A 296 -2.99 13.68 -4.92
C PHE A 296 -2.71 12.82 -3.68
N GLU A 297 -2.01 11.71 -3.87
CA GLU A 297 -1.58 10.84 -2.79
C GLU A 297 -0.25 11.34 -2.22
N TYR A 298 0.02 11.01 -0.96
CA TYR A 298 1.30 11.32 -0.33
C TYR A 298 2.42 10.47 -0.93
N PRO A 299 3.49 11.07 -1.46
CA PRO A 299 4.71 10.35 -1.79
C PRO A 299 5.31 9.75 -0.52
N LEU A 300 5.83 8.53 -0.60
CA LEU A 300 6.49 7.84 0.53
C LEU A 300 7.99 7.73 0.38
N ALA A 301 8.53 7.94 -0.83
CA ALA A 301 9.95 7.96 -1.07
C ALA A 301 10.57 9.32 -0.74
N ALA A 302 11.81 9.32 -0.24
CA ALA A 302 12.51 10.51 0.21
C ALA A 302 12.62 11.58 -0.88
N GLY A 303 12.42 12.83 -0.50
CA GLY A 303 12.68 14.01 -1.33
C GLY A 303 11.48 14.51 -2.14
N VAL A 304 10.34 13.84 -2.11
CA VAL A 304 9.12 14.33 -2.79
C VAL A 304 8.07 14.73 -1.76
N GLU A 305 7.62 15.97 -1.85
CA GLU A 305 6.60 16.53 -0.97
C GLU A 305 5.19 16.36 -1.55
N PRO A 306 4.15 16.20 -0.70
CA PRO A 306 2.77 16.16 -1.15
C PRO A 306 2.36 17.50 -1.77
N LYS A 307 1.44 17.46 -2.75
CA LYS A 307 0.89 18.67 -3.37
C LYS A 307 -0.36 19.14 -2.65
N GLY A 308 -0.53 20.49 -2.61
CA GLY A 308 -1.64 21.14 -1.92
C GLY A 308 -1.29 21.55 -0.48
N ASN A 309 -2.28 22.13 0.23
CA ASN A 309 -2.12 22.55 1.63
C ASN A 309 -2.37 21.34 2.57
N LEU A 310 -1.44 20.38 2.56
CA LEU A 310 -1.52 19.17 3.37
C LEU A 310 -0.48 19.19 4.50
N LYS A 311 -0.83 18.63 5.67
CA LYS A 311 0.17 18.35 6.71
C LYS A 311 1.21 17.35 6.17
N SER A 312 2.49 17.55 6.49
CA SER A 312 3.51 16.57 6.12
C SER A 312 3.29 15.23 6.83
N LEU A 313 3.80 14.14 6.25
CA LEU A 313 3.73 12.82 6.90
C LEU A 313 4.38 12.82 8.28
N THR A 314 5.48 13.57 8.46
CA THR A 314 6.14 13.72 9.76
C THR A 314 5.21 14.36 10.80
N GLN A 315 4.46 15.39 10.42
CA GLN A 315 3.47 16.01 11.32
C GLN A 315 2.34 15.03 11.68
N LEU A 316 1.86 14.25 10.72
CA LEU A 316 0.82 13.23 10.95
C LEU A 316 1.33 12.10 11.85
N GLN A 317 2.56 11.62 11.64
CA GLN A 317 3.17 10.56 12.45
C GLN A 317 3.39 10.95 13.92
N THR A 318 3.65 12.23 14.21
CA THR A 318 3.83 12.69 15.60
C THR A 318 2.52 12.74 16.37
N GLN A 319 1.39 12.82 15.68
CA GLN A 319 0.06 12.94 16.27
C GLN A 319 -0.69 11.61 16.34
N ALA A 320 -0.48 10.74 15.35
CA ALA A 320 -1.20 9.47 15.26
C ALA A 320 -0.50 8.32 16.04
N LYS A 321 -1.29 7.41 16.58
CA LYS A 321 -0.78 6.17 17.17
C LYS A 321 -0.16 5.30 16.08
N LYS A 322 1.09 4.90 16.27
CA LYS A 322 1.78 4.02 15.33
C LYS A 322 1.20 2.61 15.42
N ILE A 323 0.78 2.07 14.30
CA ILE A 323 0.33 0.68 14.16
C ILE A 323 1.16 -0.02 13.08
N ASP A 324 1.32 -1.33 13.21
CA ASP A 324 1.80 -2.14 12.10
C ASP A 324 0.66 -2.29 11.08
N LEU A 325 0.84 -1.68 9.91
CA LEU A 325 -0.15 -1.68 8.84
C LEU A 325 -0.44 -3.09 8.27
N SER A 326 0.46 -4.06 8.47
CA SER A 326 0.20 -5.46 8.11
C SER A 326 -0.99 -6.04 8.88
N ASN A 327 -1.30 -5.49 10.05
CA ASN A 327 -2.43 -5.91 10.88
C ASN A 327 -3.79 -5.39 10.39
N LEU A 328 -3.83 -4.55 9.32
CA LEU A 328 -5.08 -4.14 8.67
C LEU A 328 -5.74 -5.28 7.86
N ASN A 329 -5.19 -6.47 7.87
CA ASN A 329 -5.68 -7.64 7.14
C ASN A 329 -6.97 -8.27 7.73
N ASP A 330 -7.42 -7.85 8.92
CA ASP A 330 -8.56 -8.45 9.62
C ASP A 330 -9.90 -7.77 9.27
N LEU A 331 -10.22 -7.75 7.96
CA LEU A 331 -11.46 -7.17 7.45
C LEU A 331 -12.71 -7.95 7.92
N ASP A 332 -12.64 -9.28 7.96
CA ASP A 332 -13.79 -10.13 8.32
C ASP A 332 -14.35 -9.81 9.71
N ASN A 333 -13.48 -9.65 10.71
CA ASN A 333 -13.93 -9.28 12.04
C ASN A 333 -14.41 -7.81 12.09
N THR A 334 -13.85 -6.93 11.25
CA THR A 334 -14.37 -5.56 11.10
C THR A 334 -15.80 -5.57 10.57
N LEU A 335 -16.08 -6.33 9.53
CA LEU A 335 -17.43 -6.43 8.97
C LEU A 335 -18.43 -7.02 9.99
N LYS A 336 -18.02 -8.05 10.76
CA LYS A 336 -18.83 -8.60 11.84
C LYS A 336 -19.15 -7.54 12.90
N LEU A 337 -18.16 -6.74 13.32
CA LEU A 337 -18.39 -5.66 14.28
C LEU A 337 -19.35 -4.61 13.73
N MET A 338 -19.19 -4.22 12.47
CA MET A 338 -20.06 -3.24 11.82
C MET A 338 -21.50 -3.76 11.65
N GLN A 339 -21.70 -5.06 11.43
CA GLN A 339 -23.00 -5.72 11.44
C GLN A 339 -23.59 -5.77 12.86
N GLN A 340 -22.83 -6.13 13.87
CA GLN A 340 -23.27 -6.17 15.28
C GLN A 340 -23.73 -4.80 15.78
N THR A 341 -23.06 -3.74 15.35
CA THR A 341 -23.45 -2.36 15.66
C THR A 341 -24.54 -1.82 14.72
N ALA A 342 -25.00 -2.65 13.76
CA ALA A 342 -25.97 -2.31 12.73
C ALA A 342 -25.58 -1.02 11.94
N VAL A 343 -24.30 -0.86 11.65
CA VAL A 343 -23.76 0.22 10.81
C VAL A 343 -23.83 -0.18 9.33
N ILE A 344 -23.78 -1.49 9.05
CA ILE A 344 -24.03 -2.09 7.72
C ILE A 344 -25.01 -3.23 7.83
#